data_d1147f4e27b82ba0d46b37a0a20e457b
#
_entry.id   d1147f4e27b82ba0d46b37a0a20e457b
#
_cell.length_a   1.000
_cell.length_b   1.000
_cell.length_c   1.000
_cell.angle_alpha   90.00
_cell.angle_beta   90.00
_cell.angle_gamma   90.00
#
_symmetry.space_group_name_H-M   'P 1'
#
loop_
_entity.id
_entity.type
_entity.pdbx_description
1 polymer ?
#
loop_
_entity_poly.entity_id
_entity_poly.type
_entity_poly.pdbx_seq_one_letter_code
_entity_poly.pdbx_strand_id
1 'polypeptide(L)'
;MTESGASPRAILGTLGKAAFLAVFAFLLFGPLANLVLWSVAERWYTPFKLPVSYGFRYWEVVFRPTGDAMSSLATSVWIALATVAVALLVSVPAGYALARLKLPARTLIMIAFLLPQAFPSVAIYINVARIFYQFGLAGTVTGVVLVHAAHGLVYSVWIAAAAFAAVDRDLELAARNIGASPLRAFATVTLPLAAPGIMASAIFVFLESLDEFTGTFFVGVPQVTTLPLLLYNASMGGNYQIASITALILLVPSVLFMMVIERFLRADVLSKVGQ
;
A
#
# COMPACT_ATOMS: atom_id res chain seq x y z
N MET A 1 -57.42 -11.12 -5.90
CA MET A 1 -56.11 -11.66 -5.54
C MET A 1 -55.40 -12.00 -6.83
N THR A 2 -54.55 -11.11 -7.34
CA THR A 2 -53.75 -11.32 -8.57
C THR A 2 -52.34 -11.64 -8.10
N GLU A 3 -51.97 -12.91 -8.11
CA GLU A 3 -50.57 -13.35 -7.95
C GLU A 3 -49.77 -12.83 -9.17
N SER A 4 -48.99 -11.80 -8.97
CA SER A 4 -48.01 -11.33 -9.95
C SER A 4 -46.80 -12.26 -9.93
N GLY A 5 -46.94 -13.40 -10.61
CA GLY A 5 -45.82 -14.30 -10.85
C GLY A 5 -44.73 -13.56 -11.66
N ALA A 6 -43.52 -13.50 -11.13
CA ALA A 6 -42.39 -12.92 -11.85
C ALA A 6 -42.19 -13.63 -13.19
N SER A 7 -42.00 -12.89 -14.27
CA SER A 7 -41.81 -13.47 -15.60
C SER A 7 -40.57 -14.39 -15.63
N PRO A 8 -40.60 -15.50 -16.40
CA PRO A 8 -39.45 -16.43 -16.47
C PRO A 8 -38.12 -15.74 -16.82
N ARG A 9 -38.18 -14.67 -17.63
CA ARG A 9 -36.99 -13.83 -17.96
C ARG A 9 -36.46 -13.06 -16.77
N ALA A 10 -37.34 -12.56 -15.87
CA ALA A 10 -36.92 -11.88 -14.65
C ALA A 10 -36.27 -12.85 -13.66
N ILE A 11 -36.82 -14.06 -13.53
CA ILE A 11 -36.27 -15.12 -12.68
C ILE A 11 -34.87 -15.52 -13.21
N LEU A 12 -34.73 -15.78 -14.52
CA LEU A 12 -33.45 -16.13 -15.13
C LEU A 12 -32.40 -15.03 -14.97
N GLY A 13 -32.80 -13.78 -15.12
CA GLY A 13 -31.91 -12.62 -14.88
C GLY A 13 -31.47 -12.53 -13.43
N THR A 14 -32.35 -12.78 -12.47
CA THR A 14 -32.02 -12.78 -11.04
C THR A 14 -31.09 -13.93 -10.66
N LEU A 15 -31.36 -15.13 -11.21
CA LEU A 15 -30.48 -16.30 -10.99
C LEU A 15 -29.08 -16.06 -11.60
N GLY A 16 -28.98 -15.46 -12.78
CA GLY A 16 -27.71 -15.10 -13.40
C GLY A 16 -26.91 -14.11 -12.56
N LYS A 17 -27.57 -13.07 -12.02
CA LYS A 17 -26.93 -12.10 -11.11
C LYS A 17 -26.47 -12.77 -9.82
N ALA A 18 -27.30 -13.62 -9.21
CA ALA A 18 -26.97 -14.34 -7.99
C ALA A 18 -25.77 -15.28 -8.21
N ALA A 19 -25.75 -16.02 -9.31
CA ALA A 19 -24.64 -16.89 -9.68
C ALA A 19 -23.34 -16.09 -9.89
N PHE A 20 -23.41 -14.98 -10.60
CA PHE A 20 -22.26 -14.08 -10.79
C PHE A 20 -21.73 -13.55 -9.46
N LEU A 21 -22.61 -13.05 -8.58
CA LEU A 21 -22.22 -12.55 -7.27
C LEU A 21 -21.63 -13.65 -6.38
N ALA A 22 -22.17 -14.86 -6.44
CA ALA A 22 -21.65 -16.01 -5.70
C ALA A 22 -20.23 -16.39 -6.16
N VAL A 23 -20.02 -16.47 -7.47
CA VAL A 23 -18.69 -16.73 -8.05
C VAL A 23 -17.72 -15.62 -7.70
N PHE A 24 -18.13 -14.37 -7.83
CA PHE A 24 -17.31 -13.21 -7.47
C PHE A 24 -16.94 -13.23 -5.98
N ALA A 25 -17.91 -13.47 -5.11
CA ALA A 25 -17.68 -13.58 -3.68
C ALA A 25 -16.73 -14.75 -3.35
N PHE A 26 -16.90 -15.90 -4.00
CA PHE A 26 -16.00 -17.05 -3.81
C PHE A 26 -14.56 -16.73 -4.25
N LEU A 27 -14.39 -16.08 -5.40
CA LEU A 27 -13.05 -15.68 -5.89
C LEU A 27 -12.38 -14.65 -4.98
N LEU A 28 -13.17 -13.74 -4.39
CA LEU A 28 -12.66 -12.70 -3.51
C LEU A 28 -12.39 -13.22 -2.08
N PHE A 29 -13.37 -13.90 -1.48
CA PHE A 29 -13.29 -14.32 -0.08
C PHE A 29 -12.72 -15.72 0.11
N GLY A 30 -12.70 -16.56 -0.92
CA GLY A 30 -12.17 -17.93 -0.84
C GLY A 30 -10.71 -17.98 -0.40
N PRO A 31 -9.79 -17.21 -1.01
CA PRO A 31 -8.39 -17.13 -0.57
C PRO A 31 -8.26 -16.63 0.87
N LEU A 32 -9.05 -15.61 1.26
CA LEU A 32 -9.04 -15.09 2.64
C LEU A 32 -9.55 -16.15 3.64
N ALA A 33 -10.63 -16.86 3.28
CA ALA A 33 -11.13 -17.97 4.10
C ALA A 33 -10.07 -19.08 4.26
N ASN A 34 -9.30 -19.37 3.21
CA ASN A 34 -8.20 -20.32 3.28
C ASN A 34 -7.08 -19.86 4.24
N LEU A 35 -6.73 -18.57 4.23
CA LEU A 35 -5.78 -18.00 5.22
C LEU A 35 -6.30 -18.16 6.64
N VAL A 36 -7.59 -17.88 6.87
CA VAL A 36 -8.21 -18.08 8.19
C VAL A 36 -8.20 -19.56 8.59
N LEU A 37 -8.50 -20.46 7.67
CA LEU A 37 -8.44 -21.92 7.95
C LEU A 37 -7.03 -22.37 8.33
N TRP A 38 -6.01 -21.95 7.61
CA TRP A 38 -4.62 -22.27 7.94
C TRP A 38 -4.18 -21.65 9.27
N SER A 39 -4.66 -20.47 9.61
CA SER A 39 -4.30 -19.80 10.86
C SER A 39 -4.78 -20.52 12.12
N VAL A 40 -5.83 -21.33 12.01
CA VAL A 40 -6.39 -22.13 13.10
C VAL A 40 -6.16 -23.63 12.93
N ALA A 41 -5.45 -24.06 11.88
CA ALA A 41 -5.12 -25.46 11.64
C ALA A 41 -3.90 -25.87 12.45
N GLU A 42 -4.03 -26.83 13.34
CA GLU A 42 -2.88 -27.43 14.03
C GLU A 42 -2.25 -28.56 13.23
N ARG A 43 -3.07 -29.40 12.61
CA ARG A 43 -2.64 -30.48 11.73
C ARG A 43 -3.43 -30.47 10.44
N TRP A 44 -2.76 -30.18 9.34
CA TRP A 44 -3.34 -30.24 8.00
C TRP A 44 -2.29 -30.75 7.00
N TYR A 45 -2.53 -31.89 6.42
CA TYR A 45 -1.63 -32.58 5.49
C TYR A 45 -2.41 -33.40 4.47
N THR A 46 -1.79 -33.67 3.34
CA THR A 46 -2.36 -34.53 2.30
C THR A 46 -2.61 -35.95 2.85
N PRO A 47 -3.76 -36.60 2.54
CA PRO A 47 -4.76 -36.23 1.52
C PRO A 47 -5.98 -35.44 2.04
N PHE A 48 -5.96 -34.94 3.26
CA PHE A 48 -7.12 -34.30 3.86
C PHE A 48 -7.42 -32.94 3.23
N LYS A 49 -8.68 -32.74 2.82
CA LYS A 49 -9.15 -31.47 2.22
C LYS A 49 -9.39 -30.37 3.25
N LEU A 50 -9.55 -30.71 4.51
CA LEU A 50 -9.75 -29.81 5.64
C LEU A 50 -8.78 -30.18 6.77
N PRO A 51 -8.49 -29.26 7.71
CA PRO A 51 -7.67 -29.55 8.87
C PRO A 51 -8.19 -30.75 9.68
N VAL A 52 -7.26 -31.58 10.13
CA VAL A 52 -7.56 -32.74 10.99
C VAL A 52 -7.77 -32.29 12.43
N SER A 53 -7.09 -31.24 12.86
CA SER A 53 -7.28 -30.63 14.17
C SER A 53 -7.16 -29.11 14.08
N TYR A 54 -7.97 -28.43 14.89
CA TYR A 54 -8.04 -26.98 15.01
C TYR A 54 -7.54 -26.54 16.36
N GLY A 55 -6.89 -25.36 16.45
CA GLY A 55 -6.44 -24.76 17.69
C GLY A 55 -5.63 -23.50 17.45
N PHE A 56 -5.07 -22.94 18.53
CA PHE A 56 -4.35 -21.66 18.53
C PHE A 56 -2.86 -21.81 18.85
N ARG A 57 -2.33 -23.02 18.82
CA ARG A 57 -0.91 -23.28 19.14
C ARG A 57 0.06 -22.43 18.33
N TYR A 58 -0.20 -22.27 17.05
CA TYR A 58 0.68 -21.47 16.17
C TYR A 58 0.57 -19.96 16.43
N TRP A 59 -0.59 -19.48 16.90
CA TRP A 59 -0.74 -18.10 17.38
C TRP A 59 0.16 -17.86 18.59
N GLU A 60 0.20 -18.79 19.56
CA GLU A 60 1.10 -18.70 20.69
C GLU A 60 2.56 -18.68 20.26
N VAL A 61 2.94 -19.45 19.24
CA VAL A 61 4.30 -19.44 18.67
C VAL A 61 4.64 -18.09 18.05
N VAL A 62 3.73 -17.53 17.26
CA VAL A 62 3.92 -16.23 16.57
C VAL A 62 4.03 -15.08 17.58
N PHE A 63 3.23 -15.09 18.65
CA PHE A 63 3.20 -14.04 19.65
C PHE A 63 4.16 -14.27 20.84
N ARG A 64 5.00 -15.29 20.79
CA ARG A 64 6.04 -15.47 21.84
C ARG A 64 6.99 -14.26 21.88
N PRO A 65 7.43 -13.83 23.08
CA PRO A 65 8.39 -12.73 23.21
C PRO A 65 9.72 -12.96 22.47
N THR A 66 10.07 -14.22 22.25
CA THR A 66 11.26 -14.65 21.50
C THR A 66 10.97 -14.87 20.01
N GLY A 67 9.73 -14.61 19.54
CA GLY A 67 9.32 -14.78 18.15
C GLY A 67 9.59 -13.52 17.33
N ASP A 68 9.86 -13.71 16.05
CA ASP A 68 10.24 -12.62 15.15
C ASP A 68 9.05 -11.81 14.61
N ALA A 69 7.80 -12.24 14.82
CA ALA A 69 6.65 -11.66 14.17
C ALA A 69 6.35 -10.23 14.64
N MET A 70 6.38 -9.97 15.94
CA MET A 70 6.09 -8.64 16.47
C MET A 70 7.21 -7.65 16.19
N SER A 71 8.47 -8.08 16.26
CA SER A 71 9.63 -7.27 15.89
C SER A 71 9.60 -6.95 14.38
N SER A 72 9.28 -7.94 13.54
CA SER A 72 9.14 -7.74 12.09
C SER A 72 7.95 -6.83 11.75
N LEU A 73 6.83 -6.91 12.48
CA LEU A 73 5.71 -5.99 12.32
C LEU A 73 6.13 -4.55 12.67
N ALA A 74 6.78 -4.36 13.82
CA ALA A 74 7.26 -3.04 14.23
C ALA A 74 8.26 -2.48 13.22
N THR A 75 9.18 -3.31 12.73
CA THR A 75 10.15 -2.96 11.68
C THR A 75 9.44 -2.58 10.38
N SER A 76 8.43 -3.35 9.93
CA SER A 76 7.66 -3.04 8.74
C SER A 76 6.94 -1.70 8.83
N VAL A 77 6.25 -1.43 9.96
CA VAL A 77 5.54 -0.16 10.17
C VAL A 77 6.51 1.00 10.22
N TRP A 78 7.64 0.84 10.92
CA TRP A 78 8.68 1.88 10.99
C TRP A 78 9.28 2.19 9.61
N ILE A 79 9.65 1.16 8.85
CA ILE A 79 10.15 1.31 7.47
C ILE A 79 9.11 2.00 6.60
N ALA A 80 7.83 1.58 6.67
CA ALA A 80 6.76 2.18 5.88
C ALA A 80 6.57 3.66 6.21
N LEU A 81 6.57 4.05 7.48
CA LEU A 81 6.48 5.45 7.90
C LEU A 81 7.68 6.28 7.44
N ALA A 82 8.90 5.75 7.60
CA ALA A 82 10.12 6.40 7.10
C ALA A 82 10.11 6.54 5.58
N THR A 83 9.65 5.51 4.87
CA THR A 83 9.46 5.52 3.42
C THR A 83 8.49 6.61 2.98
N VAL A 84 7.34 6.75 3.65
CA VAL A 84 6.38 7.84 3.40
C VAL A 84 7.05 9.19 3.56
N ALA A 85 7.77 9.40 4.65
CA ALA A 85 8.46 10.68 4.89
C ALA A 85 9.45 11.02 3.77
N VAL A 86 10.29 10.06 3.36
CA VAL A 86 11.26 10.24 2.26
C VAL A 86 10.56 10.46 0.93
N ALA A 87 9.54 9.66 0.63
CA ALA A 87 8.80 9.77 -0.63
C ALA A 87 8.07 11.12 -0.74
N LEU A 88 7.42 11.59 0.33
CA LEU A 88 6.73 12.89 0.33
C LEU A 88 7.72 14.06 0.26
N LEU A 89 8.88 13.96 0.90
CA LEU A 89 9.93 14.99 0.82
C LEU A 89 10.36 15.24 -0.63
N VAL A 90 10.33 14.20 -1.47
CA VAL A 90 10.68 14.29 -2.90
C VAL A 90 9.44 14.56 -3.76
N SER A 91 8.34 13.84 -3.55
CA SER A 91 7.17 13.90 -4.42
C SER A 91 6.37 15.20 -4.29
N VAL A 92 6.34 15.83 -3.10
CA VAL A 92 5.63 17.10 -2.91
C VAL A 92 6.24 18.22 -3.74
N PRO A 93 7.54 18.55 -3.64
CA PRO A 93 8.14 19.59 -4.48
C PRO A 93 8.16 19.20 -5.97
N ALA A 94 8.42 17.93 -6.30
CA ALA A 94 8.39 17.47 -7.68
C ALA A 94 6.99 17.58 -8.30
N GLY A 95 5.95 17.13 -7.58
CA GLY A 95 4.55 17.24 -8.00
C GLY A 95 4.08 18.68 -8.16
N TYR A 96 4.47 19.57 -7.23
CA TYR A 96 4.19 21.00 -7.36
C TYR A 96 4.86 21.59 -8.60
N ALA A 97 6.14 21.31 -8.83
CA ALA A 97 6.86 21.77 -10.01
C ALA A 97 6.22 21.28 -11.31
N LEU A 98 5.85 20.00 -11.38
CA LEU A 98 5.15 19.39 -12.51
C LEU A 98 3.77 20.01 -12.77
N ALA A 99 3.05 20.40 -11.72
CA ALA A 99 1.71 21.00 -11.85
C ALA A 99 1.76 22.49 -12.23
N ARG A 100 2.74 23.24 -11.73
CA ARG A 100 2.77 24.72 -11.79
C ARG A 100 3.75 25.30 -12.78
N LEU A 101 4.89 24.63 -13.02
CA LEU A 101 5.93 25.16 -13.87
C LEU A 101 5.74 24.70 -15.33
N LYS A 102 6.16 25.56 -16.27
CA LYS A 102 6.25 25.21 -17.69
C LYS A 102 7.56 24.45 -17.92
N LEU A 103 7.57 23.17 -17.61
CA LEU A 103 8.76 22.33 -17.77
C LEU A 103 8.88 21.84 -19.21
N PRO A 104 10.08 21.95 -19.85
CA PRO A 104 10.32 21.29 -21.12
C PRO A 104 10.17 19.79 -20.96
N ALA A 105 9.60 19.11 -21.95
CA ALA A 105 9.43 17.66 -21.94
C ALA A 105 8.70 17.09 -20.70
N ARG A 106 7.76 17.84 -20.10
CA ARG A 106 7.00 17.45 -18.90
C ARG A 106 6.46 16.00 -18.99
N THR A 107 5.89 15.66 -20.15
CA THR A 107 5.34 14.31 -20.40
C THR A 107 6.43 13.24 -20.32
N LEU A 108 7.62 13.51 -20.89
CA LEU A 108 8.74 12.56 -20.81
C LEU A 108 9.24 12.40 -19.37
N ILE A 109 9.30 13.48 -18.59
CA ILE A 109 9.67 13.42 -17.17
C ILE A 109 8.66 12.55 -16.41
N MET A 110 7.37 12.75 -16.63
CA MET A 110 6.33 11.95 -16.00
C MET A 110 6.40 10.46 -16.40
N ILE A 111 6.64 10.16 -17.68
CA ILE A 111 6.83 8.80 -18.16
C ILE A 111 8.10 8.19 -17.56
N ALA A 112 9.17 8.95 -17.41
CA ALA A 112 10.43 8.48 -16.83
C ALA A 112 10.25 7.96 -15.39
N PHE A 113 9.36 8.56 -14.59
CA PHE A 113 9.01 8.03 -13.27
C PHE A 113 8.33 6.65 -13.34
N LEU A 114 7.65 6.31 -14.43
CA LEU A 114 7.01 5.00 -14.61
C LEU A 114 7.95 3.93 -15.19
N LEU A 115 9.10 4.32 -15.74
CA LEU A 115 10.03 3.38 -16.37
C LEU A 115 10.43 2.18 -15.47
N PRO A 116 10.68 2.36 -14.16
CA PRO A 116 10.99 1.22 -13.30
C PRO A 116 9.93 0.12 -13.32
N GLN A 117 8.65 0.47 -13.53
CA GLN A 117 7.55 -0.49 -13.59
C GLN A 117 7.55 -1.35 -14.88
N ALA A 118 8.27 -0.93 -15.91
CA ALA A 118 8.40 -1.69 -17.15
C ALA A 118 9.37 -2.88 -17.04
N PHE A 119 10.15 -2.93 -15.96
CA PHE A 119 11.14 -3.99 -15.75
C PHE A 119 10.72 -4.93 -14.63
N PRO A 120 11.09 -6.22 -14.68
CA PRO A 120 10.88 -7.13 -13.56
C PRO A 120 11.58 -6.62 -12.30
N SER A 121 10.84 -6.49 -11.19
CA SER A 121 11.36 -5.95 -9.92
C SER A 121 12.62 -6.67 -9.42
N VAL A 122 12.66 -7.98 -9.57
CA VAL A 122 13.83 -8.81 -9.21
C VAL A 122 15.09 -8.34 -9.93
N ALA A 123 15.01 -8.06 -11.25
CA ALA A 123 16.15 -7.60 -12.03
C ALA A 123 16.66 -6.23 -11.57
N ILE A 124 15.74 -5.34 -11.19
CA ILE A 124 16.10 -4.02 -10.64
C ILE A 124 16.78 -4.20 -9.29
N TYR A 125 16.18 -4.93 -8.37
CA TYR A 125 16.66 -5.00 -6.99
C TYR A 125 17.98 -5.78 -6.84
N ILE A 126 18.27 -6.76 -7.69
CA ILE A 126 19.60 -7.40 -7.74
C ILE A 126 20.69 -6.35 -8.05
N ASN A 127 20.43 -5.47 -9.03
CA ASN A 127 21.39 -4.45 -9.41
C ASN A 127 21.51 -3.35 -8.35
N VAL A 128 20.38 -2.93 -7.76
CA VAL A 128 20.37 -1.96 -6.64
C VAL A 128 21.12 -2.53 -5.44
N ALA A 129 20.89 -3.78 -5.08
CA ALA A 129 21.59 -4.44 -3.98
C ALA A 129 23.11 -4.45 -4.18
N ARG A 130 23.57 -4.72 -5.42
CA ARG A 130 25.00 -4.63 -5.76
C ARG A 130 25.59 -3.25 -5.50
N ILE A 131 24.87 -2.19 -5.91
CA ILE A 131 25.28 -0.80 -5.68
C ILE A 131 25.27 -0.50 -4.17
N PHE A 132 24.21 -0.87 -3.48
CA PHE A 132 24.06 -0.63 -2.03
C PHE A 132 25.10 -1.35 -1.19
N TYR A 133 25.54 -2.53 -1.64
CA TYR A 133 26.66 -3.23 -1.00
C TYR A 133 27.95 -2.40 -1.06
N GLN A 134 28.24 -1.75 -2.19
CA GLN A 134 29.42 -0.90 -2.34
C GLN A 134 29.40 0.35 -1.45
N PHE A 135 28.19 0.85 -1.14
CA PHE A 135 28.02 2.04 -0.29
C PHE A 135 27.71 1.68 1.18
N GLY A 136 27.77 0.41 1.56
CA GLY A 136 27.47 -0.01 2.94
C GLY A 136 26.00 0.15 3.33
N LEU A 137 25.09 0.22 2.36
CA LEU A 137 23.64 0.35 2.58
C LEU A 137 22.93 -1.01 2.61
N ALA A 138 23.53 -2.06 2.07
CA ALA A 138 22.99 -3.41 2.15
C ALA A 138 22.98 -3.91 3.60
N GLY A 139 21.92 -4.61 4.00
CA GLY A 139 21.71 -5.07 5.38
C GLY A 139 21.31 -3.95 6.35
N THR A 140 20.96 -2.76 5.87
CA THR A 140 20.59 -1.65 6.74
C THR A 140 19.14 -1.23 6.56
N VAL A 141 18.49 -0.72 7.63
CA VAL A 141 17.15 -0.14 7.57
C VAL A 141 17.10 1.03 6.59
N THR A 142 18.15 1.86 6.56
CA THR A 142 18.25 2.97 5.61
C THR A 142 18.24 2.50 4.17
N GLY A 143 18.98 1.44 3.84
CA GLY A 143 18.96 0.85 2.50
C GLY A 143 17.58 0.35 2.10
N VAL A 144 16.88 -0.34 3.01
CA VAL A 144 15.51 -0.81 2.77
C VAL A 144 14.55 0.36 2.57
N VAL A 145 14.61 1.39 3.42
CA VAL A 145 13.78 2.61 3.27
C VAL A 145 14.00 3.29 1.91
N LEU A 146 15.26 3.40 1.47
CA LEU A 146 15.57 4.02 0.17
C LEU A 146 15.03 3.21 -1.01
N VAL A 147 15.12 1.89 -0.94
CA VAL A 147 14.55 1.00 -1.98
C VAL A 147 13.03 1.10 -2.03
N HIS A 148 12.37 1.05 -0.88
CA HIS A 148 10.92 1.21 -0.79
C HIS A 148 10.48 2.61 -1.25
N ALA A 149 11.24 3.66 -0.87
CA ALA A 149 10.96 5.03 -1.32
C ALA A 149 11.12 5.17 -2.84
N ALA A 150 12.15 4.58 -3.43
CA ALA A 150 12.34 4.59 -4.89
C ALA A 150 11.16 3.94 -5.62
N HIS A 151 10.63 2.84 -5.08
CA HIS A 151 9.41 2.19 -5.60
C HIS A 151 8.17 3.07 -5.42
N GLY A 152 7.94 3.59 -4.23
CA GLY A 152 6.80 4.45 -3.92
C GLY A 152 6.79 5.78 -4.68
N LEU A 153 7.97 6.33 -5.02
CA LEU A 153 8.11 7.56 -5.80
C LEU A 153 7.50 7.45 -7.20
N VAL A 154 7.47 6.26 -7.79
CA VAL A 154 6.83 6.01 -9.09
C VAL A 154 5.41 6.57 -9.14
N TYR A 155 4.64 6.30 -8.11
CA TYR A 155 3.23 6.71 -8.03
C TYR A 155 3.03 8.01 -7.25
N SER A 156 3.80 8.23 -6.19
CA SER A 156 3.60 9.39 -5.32
C SER A 156 3.81 10.72 -6.03
N VAL A 157 4.75 10.80 -6.98
CA VAL A 157 4.97 11.99 -7.80
C VAL A 157 3.76 12.27 -8.71
N TRP A 158 3.18 11.24 -9.31
CA TRP A 158 1.99 11.37 -10.14
C TRP A 158 0.77 11.83 -9.35
N ILE A 159 0.54 11.21 -8.19
CA ILE A 159 -0.59 11.57 -7.32
C ILE A 159 -0.41 12.99 -6.79
N ALA A 160 0.78 13.37 -6.35
CA ALA A 160 1.08 14.72 -5.89
C ALA A 160 0.90 15.74 -7.02
N ALA A 161 1.38 15.45 -8.23
CA ALA A 161 1.18 16.34 -9.38
C ALA A 161 -0.29 16.54 -9.73
N ALA A 162 -1.11 15.48 -9.67
CA ALA A 162 -2.55 15.56 -9.87
C ALA A 162 -3.23 16.36 -8.74
N ALA A 163 -2.83 16.16 -7.48
CA ALA A 163 -3.34 16.91 -6.34
C ALA A 163 -3.09 18.43 -6.48
N PHE A 164 -1.88 18.82 -6.86
CA PHE A 164 -1.56 20.23 -7.08
C PHE A 164 -2.23 20.79 -8.34
N ALA A 165 -2.41 19.99 -9.39
CA ALA A 165 -3.10 20.43 -10.61
C ALA A 165 -4.60 20.69 -10.37
N ALA A 166 -5.22 20.03 -9.40
CA ALA A 166 -6.61 20.23 -9.02
C ALA A 166 -6.87 21.53 -8.24
N VAL A 167 -5.83 22.14 -7.65
CA VAL A 167 -5.95 23.43 -6.96
C VAL A 167 -5.98 24.56 -7.96
N ASP A 168 -6.97 25.45 -7.85
CA ASP A 168 -7.07 26.63 -8.71
C ASP A 168 -5.86 27.56 -8.54
N ARG A 169 -5.25 27.91 -9.68
CA ARG A 169 -4.08 28.83 -9.71
C ARG A 169 -4.42 30.25 -9.26
N ASP A 170 -5.65 30.68 -9.47
CA ASP A 170 -6.06 32.06 -9.16
C ASP A 170 -6.07 32.29 -7.64
N LEU A 171 -6.31 31.27 -6.84
CA LEU A 171 -6.19 31.35 -5.38
C LEU A 171 -4.75 31.64 -4.91
N GLU A 172 -3.78 31.01 -5.55
CA GLU A 172 -2.36 31.26 -5.27
C GLU A 172 -1.93 32.66 -5.74
N LEU A 173 -2.40 33.08 -6.92
CA LEU A 173 -2.17 34.42 -7.46
C LEU A 173 -2.82 35.51 -6.59
N ALA A 174 -4.06 35.30 -6.12
CA ALA A 174 -4.75 36.22 -5.20
C ALA A 174 -3.96 36.42 -3.91
N ALA A 175 -3.45 35.35 -3.30
CA ALA A 175 -2.61 35.46 -2.11
C ALA A 175 -1.33 36.26 -2.39
N ARG A 176 -0.71 36.08 -3.55
CA ARG A 176 0.49 36.85 -3.95
C ARG A 176 0.18 38.31 -4.22
N ASN A 177 -0.97 38.63 -4.78
CA ASN A 177 -1.38 40.02 -5.04
C ASN A 177 -1.59 40.84 -3.75
N ILE A 178 -1.96 40.18 -2.64
CA ILE A 178 -2.06 40.82 -1.31
C ILE A 178 -0.74 40.76 -0.51
N GLY A 179 0.38 40.41 -1.18
CA GLY A 179 1.73 40.50 -0.61
C GLY A 179 2.31 39.21 -0.03
N ALA A 180 1.68 38.06 -0.23
CA ALA A 180 2.29 36.79 0.18
C ALA A 180 3.49 36.45 -0.72
N SER A 181 4.61 36.07 -0.10
CA SER A 181 5.74 35.48 -0.86
C SER A 181 5.33 34.15 -1.51
N PRO A 182 6.03 33.68 -2.57
CA PRO A 182 5.71 32.40 -3.21
C PRO A 182 5.66 31.23 -2.25
N LEU A 183 6.60 31.14 -1.32
CA LEU A 183 6.65 30.07 -0.31
C LEU A 183 5.48 30.18 0.68
N ARG A 184 5.10 31.43 1.06
CA ARG A 184 3.95 31.64 1.93
C ARG A 184 2.64 31.28 1.24
N ALA A 185 2.44 31.68 -0.02
CA ALA A 185 1.27 31.30 -0.81
C ALA A 185 1.18 29.77 -0.98
N PHE A 186 2.30 29.11 -1.26
CA PHE A 186 2.37 27.64 -1.29
C PHE A 186 1.94 27.03 0.05
N ALA A 187 2.55 27.44 1.17
CA ALA A 187 2.32 26.83 2.47
C ALA A 187 0.93 27.11 3.06
N THR A 188 0.33 28.28 2.77
CA THR A 188 -0.94 28.70 3.37
C THR A 188 -2.15 28.50 2.47
N VAL A 189 -1.98 28.33 1.17
CA VAL A 189 -3.07 28.16 0.20
C VAL A 189 -2.94 26.85 -0.56
N THR A 190 -1.85 26.68 -1.33
CA THR A 190 -1.75 25.57 -2.26
C THR A 190 -1.60 24.23 -1.55
N LEU A 191 -0.72 24.14 -0.56
CA LEU A 191 -0.44 22.90 0.18
C LEU A 191 -1.66 22.42 1.00
N PRO A 192 -2.38 23.29 1.77
CA PRO A 192 -3.59 22.86 2.46
C PRO A 192 -4.71 22.40 1.53
N LEU A 193 -4.89 23.06 0.38
CA LEU A 193 -5.90 22.66 -0.61
C LEU A 193 -5.55 21.37 -1.34
N ALA A 194 -4.26 21.09 -1.53
CA ALA A 194 -3.78 19.83 -2.11
C ALA A 194 -3.64 18.70 -1.08
N ALA A 195 -3.74 19.01 0.23
CA ALA A 195 -3.47 18.05 1.31
C ALA A 195 -4.26 16.74 1.20
N PRO A 196 -5.55 16.69 0.83
CA PRO A 196 -6.27 15.42 0.65
C PRO A 196 -5.61 14.51 -0.39
N GLY A 197 -5.18 15.06 -1.52
CA GLY A 197 -4.48 14.30 -2.54
C GLY A 197 -3.06 13.86 -2.12
N ILE A 198 -2.34 14.71 -1.38
CA ILE A 198 -1.03 14.37 -0.81
C ILE A 198 -1.17 13.27 0.24
N MET A 199 -2.22 13.32 1.07
CA MET A 199 -2.53 12.25 2.01
C MET A 199 -2.83 10.94 1.27
N ALA A 200 -3.60 10.96 0.18
CA ALA A 200 -3.82 9.78 -0.65
C ALA A 200 -2.50 9.20 -1.18
N SER A 201 -1.55 10.06 -1.58
CA SER A 201 -0.19 9.64 -1.96
C SER A 201 0.55 8.98 -0.80
N ALA A 202 0.49 9.57 0.39
CA ALA A 202 1.12 9.02 1.60
C ALA A 202 0.62 7.62 1.93
N ILE A 203 -0.69 7.40 1.76
CA ILE A 203 -1.33 6.09 1.96
C ILE A 203 -0.80 5.07 1.00
N PHE A 204 -0.84 5.44 -0.26
CA PHE A 204 -0.39 4.56 -1.32
C PHE A 204 1.05 4.09 -1.04
N VAL A 205 1.95 5.02 -0.73
CA VAL A 205 3.34 4.71 -0.39
C VAL A 205 3.44 3.84 0.87
N PHE A 206 2.62 4.10 1.89
CA PHE A 206 2.60 3.31 3.11
C PHE A 206 2.20 1.85 2.84
N LEU A 207 1.10 1.65 2.11
CA LEU A 207 0.61 0.31 1.77
C LEU A 207 1.60 -0.44 0.86
N GLU A 208 2.13 0.21 -0.15
CA GLU A 208 3.18 -0.34 -1.02
C GLU A 208 4.41 -0.78 -0.22
N SER A 209 4.86 0.06 0.73
CA SER A 209 6.01 -0.27 1.56
C SER A 209 5.73 -1.40 2.56
N LEU A 210 4.50 -1.50 3.07
CA LEU A 210 4.11 -2.61 3.96
C LEU A 210 4.09 -3.96 3.23
N ASP A 211 3.73 -3.97 1.94
CA ASP A 211 3.64 -5.19 1.13
C ASP A 211 4.95 -5.48 0.37
N GLU A 212 5.92 -4.56 0.38
CA GLU A 212 7.16 -4.71 -0.37
C GLU A 212 8.07 -5.79 0.25
N PHE A 213 8.14 -6.89 -0.47
CA PHE A 213 8.96 -8.05 -0.12
C PHE A 213 10.30 -8.08 -0.87
N THR A 214 10.26 -7.83 -2.18
CA THR A 214 11.38 -8.10 -3.07
C THR A 214 12.59 -7.21 -2.79
N GLY A 215 12.35 -5.92 -2.57
CA GLY A 215 13.39 -4.95 -2.19
C GLY A 215 14.02 -5.30 -0.85
N THR A 216 13.20 -5.63 0.15
CA THR A 216 13.71 -6.08 1.46
C THR A 216 14.52 -7.35 1.34
N PHE A 217 14.06 -8.33 0.53
CA PHE A 217 14.78 -9.59 0.33
C PHE A 217 16.18 -9.39 -0.23
N PHE A 218 16.34 -8.55 -1.24
CA PHE A 218 17.66 -8.34 -1.88
C PHE A 218 18.55 -7.35 -1.14
N VAL A 219 18.00 -6.37 -0.44
CA VAL A 219 18.79 -5.29 0.18
C VAL A 219 18.89 -5.45 1.70
N GLY A 220 17.85 -5.98 2.36
CA GLY A 220 17.75 -6.02 3.83
C GLY A 220 18.34 -7.28 4.47
N VAL A 221 18.26 -8.44 3.77
CA VAL A 221 18.68 -9.74 4.32
C VAL A 221 20.20 -9.76 4.59
N PRO A 222 20.63 -10.41 5.68
CA PRO A 222 19.85 -11.06 6.75
C PRO A 222 19.48 -10.14 7.93
N GLN A 223 19.96 -8.91 7.98
CA GLN A 223 19.90 -8.04 9.17
C GLN A 223 18.53 -7.36 9.35
N VAL A 224 17.80 -7.11 8.26
CA VAL A 224 16.49 -6.47 8.30
C VAL A 224 15.42 -7.45 7.85
N THR A 225 14.53 -7.79 8.78
CA THR A 225 13.39 -8.67 8.51
C THR A 225 12.09 -7.88 8.66
N THR A 226 11.33 -7.79 7.56
CA THR A 226 9.98 -7.25 7.54
C THR A 226 8.95 -8.37 7.63
N LEU A 227 7.71 -8.03 7.92
CA LEU A 227 6.64 -9.01 8.05
C LEU A 227 6.36 -9.78 6.74
N PRO A 228 6.36 -9.16 5.52
CA PRO A 228 6.29 -9.89 4.25
C PRO A 228 7.45 -10.86 4.05
N LEU A 229 8.64 -10.50 4.47
CA LEU A 229 9.80 -11.38 4.39
C LEU A 229 9.67 -12.59 5.34
N LEU A 230 9.17 -12.37 6.55
CA LEU A 230 8.87 -13.44 7.50
C LEU A 230 7.81 -14.41 6.95
N LEU A 231 6.72 -13.85 6.37
CA LEU A 231 5.66 -14.62 5.70
C LEU A 231 6.23 -15.50 4.59
N TYR A 232 7.06 -14.92 3.73
CA TYR A 232 7.71 -15.65 2.63
C TYR A 232 8.57 -16.79 3.14
N ASN A 233 9.43 -16.54 4.14
CA ASN A 233 10.29 -17.56 4.72
C ASN A 233 9.49 -18.71 5.36
N ALA A 234 8.40 -18.39 6.07
CA ALA A 234 7.49 -19.39 6.63
C ALA A 234 6.82 -20.23 5.54
N SER A 235 6.36 -19.60 4.46
CA SER A 235 5.76 -20.29 3.30
C SER A 235 6.74 -21.21 2.60
N MET A 236 7.96 -20.74 2.35
CA MET A 236 9.02 -21.54 1.72
C MET A 236 9.47 -22.71 2.60
N GLY A 237 9.43 -22.54 3.92
CA GLY A 237 9.67 -23.60 4.90
C GLY A 237 8.51 -24.57 5.08
N GLY A 238 7.41 -24.44 4.33
CA GLY A 238 6.22 -25.28 4.45
C GLY A 238 5.37 -25.03 5.71
N ASN A 239 5.65 -23.95 6.44
CA ASN A 239 4.93 -23.59 7.66
C ASN A 239 3.75 -22.66 7.35
N TYR A 240 2.74 -23.21 6.67
CA TYR A 240 1.59 -22.45 6.19
C TYR A 240 0.76 -21.84 7.31
N GLN A 241 0.77 -22.41 8.52
CA GLN A 241 0.11 -21.86 9.69
C GLN A 241 0.73 -20.50 10.09
N ILE A 242 2.05 -20.48 10.28
CA ILE A 242 2.76 -19.24 10.61
C ILE A 242 2.64 -18.23 9.46
N ALA A 243 2.79 -18.64 8.21
CA ALA A 243 2.61 -17.77 7.06
C ALA A 243 1.22 -17.12 7.04
N SER A 244 0.17 -17.90 7.27
CA SER A 244 -1.22 -17.40 7.27
C SER A 244 -1.50 -16.46 8.44
N ILE A 245 -0.99 -16.77 9.64
CA ILE A 245 -1.11 -15.87 10.81
C ILE A 245 -0.37 -14.56 10.52
N THR A 246 0.82 -14.63 9.97
CA THR A 246 1.62 -13.44 9.61
C THR A 246 0.91 -12.58 8.57
N ALA A 247 0.27 -13.20 7.56
CA ALA A 247 -0.54 -12.49 6.58
C ALA A 247 -1.75 -11.79 7.22
N LEU A 248 -2.44 -12.44 8.16
CA LEU A 248 -3.56 -11.83 8.88
C LEU A 248 -3.09 -10.65 9.76
N ILE A 249 -1.92 -10.76 10.39
CA ILE A 249 -1.34 -9.66 11.17
C ILE A 249 -1.01 -8.47 10.26
N LEU A 250 -0.45 -8.71 9.07
CA LEU A 250 -0.14 -7.65 8.10
C LEU A 250 -1.38 -6.91 7.60
N LEU A 251 -2.52 -7.58 7.55
CA LEU A 251 -3.79 -6.97 7.17
C LEU A 251 -4.23 -5.88 8.16
N VAL A 252 -3.89 -6.01 9.45
CA VAL A 252 -4.34 -5.08 10.50
C VAL A 252 -3.85 -3.64 10.26
N PRO A 253 -2.53 -3.35 10.12
CA PRO A 253 -2.08 -1.98 9.86
C PRO A 253 -2.60 -1.45 8.52
N SER A 254 -2.77 -2.29 7.51
CA SER A 254 -3.31 -1.89 6.21
C SER A 254 -4.76 -1.42 6.32
N VAL A 255 -5.62 -2.19 6.99
CA VAL A 255 -7.03 -1.83 7.20
C VAL A 255 -7.17 -0.62 8.11
N LEU A 256 -6.40 -0.55 9.21
CA LEU A 256 -6.41 0.61 10.11
C LEU A 256 -6.00 1.88 9.38
N PHE A 257 -4.97 1.81 8.57
CA PHE A 257 -4.52 2.95 7.79
C PHE A 257 -5.56 3.39 6.77
N MET A 258 -6.19 2.46 6.03
CA MET A 258 -7.32 2.78 5.14
C MET A 258 -8.49 3.46 5.87
N MET A 259 -8.89 2.94 7.04
CA MET A 259 -10.00 3.52 7.82
C MET A 259 -9.69 4.93 8.30
N VAL A 260 -8.46 5.18 8.76
CA VAL A 260 -8.03 6.53 9.20
C VAL A 260 -8.21 7.52 8.06
N ILE A 261 -7.84 7.15 6.86
CA ILE A 261 -7.87 8.02 5.71
C ILE A 261 -9.25 8.20 5.12
N GLU A 262 -10.03 7.14 5.03
CA GLU A 262 -11.44 7.28 4.62
C GLU A 262 -12.15 8.32 5.48
N ARG A 263 -11.85 8.37 6.77
CA ARG A 263 -12.40 9.37 7.68
C ARG A 263 -11.98 10.80 7.31
N PHE A 264 -10.71 11.01 6.95
CA PHE A 264 -10.22 12.32 6.52
C PHE A 264 -10.79 12.74 5.17
N LEU A 265 -10.87 11.83 4.19
CA LEU A 265 -11.44 12.12 2.87
C LEU A 265 -12.95 12.44 2.94
N ARG A 266 -13.71 11.74 3.76
CA ARG A 266 -15.15 12.01 3.94
C ARG A 266 -15.41 13.38 4.60
N ALA A 267 -14.62 13.76 5.58
CA ALA A 267 -14.79 15.05 6.26
C ALA A 267 -14.60 16.23 5.28
N ASP A 268 -13.65 16.10 4.34
CA ASP A 268 -13.33 17.14 3.36
C ASP A 268 -14.37 17.22 2.22
N VAL A 269 -14.96 16.09 1.82
CA VAL A 269 -16.03 16.04 0.81
C VAL A 269 -17.33 16.61 1.36
N LEU A 270 -17.69 16.32 2.61
CA LEU A 270 -18.91 16.82 3.24
C LEU A 270 -18.86 18.33 3.49
N SER A 271 -17.68 18.90 3.78
CA SER A 271 -17.52 20.35 3.94
C SER A 271 -17.70 21.13 2.64
N LYS A 272 -17.45 20.51 1.48
CA LYS A 272 -17.59 21.11 0.14
C LYS A 272 -18.98 20.95 -0.47
N VAL A 273 -19.80 20.01 -0.01
CA VAL A 273 -21.18 19.77 -0.49
C VAL A 273 -22.19 20.64 0.26
N GLY A 274 -21.80 21.23 1.39
CA GLY A 274 -22.65 22.10 2.23
C GLY A 274 -22.52 23.60 1.95
N GLN A 275 -21.80 24.01 0.91
CA GLN A 275 -21.74 25.39 0.40
C GLN A 275 -22.23 25.43 -1.04
#